data_065ba9c68465b9f1088952ae1cf2a649
#
_entry.id   065ba9c68465b9f1088952ae1cf2a649
#
_cell.length_a   1.000
_cell.length_b   1.000
_cell.length_c   1.000
_cell.angle_alpha   90.00
_cell.angle_beta   90.00
_cell.angle_gamma   90.00
#
_symmetry.space_group_name_H-M   'P 1'
#
loop_
_entity.id
_entity.type
_entity.pdbx_description
1 polymer ?
#
loop_
_entity_poly.entity_id
_entity_poly.type
_entity_poly.pdbx_seq_one_letter_code
_entity_poly.pdbx_strand_id
1 'polypeptide(L)'
;MKKDLLGLKDISAKEIENILETAGTMKLILGQPNKKTPHLQGKTVVNLFYENSTRTRLSFELAAKYMSANAANITASGSSVQKGETLIDTAETINAMGTDILVMRHNMSGAPHLIAPL
;
A
#
# COMPACT_ATOMS: atom_id res chain seq x y z
N MET A 1 -13.18 5.77 9.19
CA MET A 1 -12.71 5.53 7.82
C MET A 1 -13.02 4.09 7.44
N LYS A 2 -13.28 3.84 6.18
CA LYS A 2 -13.50 2.48 5.70
C LYS A 2 -12.22 1.66 5.81
N LYS A 3 -12.36 0.35 5.86
CA LYS A 3 -11.25 -0.58 5.97
C LYS A 3 -10.24 -0.41 4.83
N ASP A 4 -10.74 -0.22 3.60
CA ASP A 4 -9.92 -0.13 2.41
C ASP A 4 -10.06 1.22 1.75
N LEU A 5 -8.93 1.78 1.32
CA LEU A 5 -8.89 3.03 0.57
C LEU A 5 -8.76 2.70 -0.91
N LEU A 6 -9.88 2.70 -1.63
CA LEU A 6 -9.95 2.30 -3.04
C LEU A 6 -10.01 3.47 -4.00
N GLY A 7 -10.21 4.68 -3.50
CA GLY A 7 -10.32 5.89 -4.30
C GLY A 7 -10.90 7.00 -3.46
N LEU A 8 -11.11 8.16 -4.05
CA LEU A 8 -11.59 9.33 -3.33
C LEU A 8 -13.12 9.47 -3.36
N LYS A 9 -13.80 8.67 -4.16
CA LYS A 9 -15.25 8.78 -4.38
C LYS A 9 -16.06 8.58 -3.10
N ASP A 10 -15.66 7.61 -2.28
CA ASP A 10 -16.41 7.21 -1.08
C ASP A 10 -15.80 7.77 0.20
N ILE A 11 -14.91 8.74 0.09
CA ILE A 11 -14.25 9.36 1.23
C ILE A 11 -14.81 10.78 1.40
N SER A 12 -15.21 11.12 2.63
CA SER A 12 -15.71 12.44 2.95
C SER A 12 -14.59 13.49 2.91
N ALA A 13 -14.99 14.75 2.72
CA ALA A 13 -14.04 15.87 2.79
C ALA A 13 -13.32 15.90 4.14
N LYS A 14 -14.02 15.60 5.23
CA LYS A 14 -13.43 15.57 6.56
C LYS A 14 -12.38 14.48 6.70
N GLU A 15 -12.63 13.30 6.15
CA GLU A 15 -11.64 12.21 6.17
C GLU A 15 -10.40 12.59 5.38
N ILE A 16 -10.56 13.25 4.22
CA ILE A 16 -9.44 13.75 3.43
C ILE A 16 -8.63 14.77 4.22
N GLU A 17 -9.32 15.70 4.88
CA GLU A 17 -8.66 16.70 5.74
C GLU A 17 -7.88 16.04 6.87
N ASN A 18 -8.45 15.03 7.51
CA ASN A 18 -7.77 14.29 8.57
C ASN A 18 -6.51 13.59 8.06
N ILE A 19 -6.56 12.99 6.87
CA ILE A 19 -5.39 12.37 6.25
C ILE A 19 -4.31 13.41 5.99
N LEU A 20 -4.68 14.56 5.43
CA LEU A 20 -3.73 15.63 5.14
C LEU A 20 -3.11 16.21 6.41
N GLU A 21 -3.89 16.33 7.47
CA GLU A 21 -3.40 16.78 8.77
C GLU A 21 -2.39 15.78 9.34
N THR A 22 -2.70 14.50 9.28
CA THR A 22 -1.78 13.44 9.70
C THR A 22 -0.51 13.48 8.86
N ALA A 23 -0.62 13.69 7.56
CA ALA A 23 0.52 13.82 6.67
C ALA A 23 1.44 14.97 7.10
N GLY A 24 0.86 16.10 7.53
CA GLY A 24 1.63 17.21 8.07
C GLY A 24 2.43 16.82 9.30
N THR A 25 1.83 16.06 10.20
CA THR A 25 2.51 15.52 11.39
C THR A 25 3.66 14.59 10.99
N MET A 26 3.42 13.70 10.03
CA MET A 26 4.45 12.79 9.53
C MET A 26 5.60 13.54 8.88
N LYS A 27 5.32 14.64 8.19
CA LYS A 27 6.35 15.48 7.59
C LYS A 27 7.28 16.07 8.66
N LEU A 28 6.75 16.46 9.81
CA LEU A 28 7.55 16.93 10.92
C LEU A 28 8.48 15.83 11.44
N ILE A 29 7.99 14.61 11.53
CA ILE A 29 8.79 13.46 11.96
C ILE A 29 9.93 13.21 10.99
N LEU A 30 9.68 13.34 9.68
CA LEU A 30 10.73 13.18 8.66
C LEU A 30 11.84 14.20 8.78
N GLY A 31 11.56 15.36 9.35
CA GLY A 31 12.56 16.40 9.62
C GLY A 31 13.43 16.12 10.84
N GLN A 32 13.12 15.10 11.64
CA GLN A 32 13.88 14.75 12.83
C GLN A 32 15.12 13.92 12.48
N PRO A 33 16.19 13.97 13.30
CA PRO A 33 17.32 13.05 13.09
C PRO A 33 16.93 11.57 13.15
N ASN A 34 16.02 11.22 14.04
CA ASN A 34 15.45 9.87 14.09
C ASN A 34 14.05 9.91 13.46
N LYS A 35 13.94 9.27 12.30
CA LYS A 35 12.69 9.25 11.55
C LYS A 35 11.80 8.06 11.88
N LYS A 36 12.26 7.16 12.74
CA LYS A 36 11.50 5.95 13.07
C LYS A 36 10.43 6.20 14.13
N THR A 37 9.29 5.57 13.93
CA THR A 37 8.18 5.54 14.90
C THR A 37 7.73 4.09 15.06
N PRO A 38 7.06 3.72 16.17
CA PRO A 38 6.59 2.36 16.37
C PRO A 38 5.16 2.12 15.87
N HIS A 39 4.58 3.02 15.09
CA HIS A 39 3.16 2.97 14.72
C HIS A 39 2.73 1.66 14.06
N LEU A 40 3.58 1.09 13.22
CA LEU A 40 3.27 -0.15 12.50
C LEU A 40 4.20 -1.30 12.88
N GLN A 41 4.77 -1.25 14.07
CA GLN A 41 5.66 -2.30 14.53
C GLN A 41 4.95 -3.65 14.54
N GLY A 42 5.58 -4.65 13.92
CA GLY A 42 5.00 -6.00 13.81
C GLY A 42 4.04 -6.18 12.64
N LYS A 43 3.71 -5.11 11.91
CA LYS A 43 2.85 -5.20 10.73
C LYS A 43 3.68 -5.44 9.47
N THR A 44 3.05 -6.04 8.47
CA THR A 44 3.67 -6.30 7.18
C THR A 44 2.92 -5.55 6.09
N VAL A 45 3.67 -4.77 5.31
CA VAL A 45 3.17 -4.01 4.18
C VAL A 45 3.75 -4.60 2.91
N VAL A 46 2.91 -4.93 1.95
CA VAL A 46 3.35 -5.40 0.63
C VAL A 46 2.96 -4.35 -0.40
N ASN A 47 3.92 -3.92 -1.19
CA ASN A 47 3.70 -3.02 -2.31
C ASN A 47 3.67 -3.86 -3.59
N LEU A 48 2.48 -3.99 -4.17
CA LEU A 48 2.25 -4.79 -5.38
C LEU A 48 2.01 -3.85 -6.55
N PHE A 49 3.00 -3.71 -7.42
CA PHE A 49 2.97 -2.78 -8.52
C PHE A 49 3.00 -3.52 -9.86
N TYR A 50 1.96 -3.29 -10.67
CA TYR A 50 1.82 -3.85 -12.02
C TYR A 50 2.33 -2.90 -13.10
N GLU A 51 2.73 -1.73 -12.73
CA GLU A 51 3.39 -0.80 -13.64
C GLU A 51 4.64 -0.23 -13.00
N ASN A 52 5.58 0.18 -13.82
CA ASN A 52 6.86 0.66 -13.34
C ASN A 52 6.70 2.08 -12.78
N SER A 53 6.80 2.21 -11.47
CA SER A 53 6.75 3.49 -10.77
C SER A 53 7.71 3.47 -9.60
N THR A 54 8.97 3.67 -9.89
CA THR A 54 10.05 3.61 -8.89
C THR A 54 9.84 4.61 -7.76
N ARG A 55 9.49 5.85 -8.11
CA ARG A 55 9.33 6.91 -7.12
C ARG A 55 8.19 6.61 -6.15
N THR A 56 7.04 6.23 -6.66
CA THR A 56 5.87 5.94 -5.83
C THR A 56 6.11 4.71 -4.95
N ARG A 57 6.66 3.65 -5.53
CA ARG A 57 6.98 2.43 -4.79
C ARG A 57 7.96 2.71 -3.66
N LEU A 58 9.02 3.48 -3.94
CA LEU A 58 10.01 3.83 -2.93
C LEU A 58 9.39 4.66 -1.80
N SER A 59 8.48 5.58 -2.12
CA SER A 59 7.79 6.37 -1.11
C SER A 59 7.02 5.49 -0.13
N PHE A 60 6.27 4.52 -0.63
CA PHE A 60 5.52 3.62 0.23
C PHE A 60 6.43 2.67 1.02
N GLU A 61 7.50 2.19 0.39
CA GLU A 61 8.46 1.33 1.07
C GLU A 61 9.12 2.05 2.25
N LEU A 62 9.60 3.28 2.04
CA LEU A 62 10.23 4.05 3.09
C LEU A 62 9.24 4.43 4.18
N ALA A 63 8.01 4.79 3.81
CA ALA A 63 6.98 5.09 4.80
C ALA A 63 6.74 3.91 5.73
N ALA A 64 6.62 2.70 5.19
CA ALA A 64 6.45 1.50 5.98
C ALA A 64 7.63 1.26 6.92
N LYS A 65 8.85 1.39 6.40
CA LYS A 65 10.05 1.17 7.20
C LYS A 65 10.23 2.20 8.31
N TYR A 66 9.93 3.46 8.04
CA TYR A 66 9.99 4.51 9.06
C TYR A 66 8.98 4.28 10.17
N MET A 67 7.86 3.63 9.89
CA MET A 67 6.86 3.28 10.89
C MET A 67 7.12 1.92 11.54
N SER A 68 8.28 1.33 11.31
CA SER A 68 8.74 0.06 11.87
C SER A 68 7.97 -1.16 11.36
N ALA A 69 7.33 -1.05 10.20
CA ALA A 69 6.71 -2.18 9.55
C ALA A 69 7.74 -3.00 8.77
N ASN A 70 7.42 -4.26 8.55
CA ASN A 70 8.10 -5.06 7.54
C ASN A 70 7.58 -4.62 6.18
N ALA A 71 8.45 -4.45 5.20
CA ALA A 71 8.06 -4.02 3.86
C ALA A 71 8.61 -4.98 2.82
N ALA A 72 7.76 -5.38 1.89
CA ALA A 72 8.16 -6.19 0.75
C ALA A 72 7.59 -5.56 -0.52
N ASN A 73 8.36 -5.67 -1.61
CA ASN A 73 7.96 -5.13 -2.91
C ASN A 73 7.82 -6.25 -3.91
N ILE A 74 6.71 -6.25 -4.63
CA ILE A 74 6.47 -7.17 -5.74
C ILE A 74 6.20 -6.31 -6.97
N THR A 75 7.01 -6.51 -8.01
CA THR A 75 6.75 -5.91 -9.31
C THR A 75 6.25 -7.02 -10.21
N ALA A 76 4.98 -6.96 -10.57
CA ALA A 76 4.37 -7.93 -11.46
C ALA A 76 4.38 -7.37 -12.88
N SER A 77 4.84 -8.18 -13.81
CA SER A 77 4.80 -7.85 -15.24
C SER A 77 3.63 -8.56 -15.90
N GLY A 78 3.30 -8.18 -17.12
CA GLY A 78 2.29 -8.88 -17.89
C GLY A 78 2.57 -10.36 -18.09
N SER A 79 3.83 -10.79 -17.96
CA SER A 79 4.21 -12.18 -18.10
C SER A 79 3.65 -13.07 -16.98
N SER A 80 3.42 -12.54 -15.79
CA SER A 80 2.79 -13.30 -14.70
C SER A 80 1.36 -13.68 -15.07
N VAL A 81 0.63 -12.78 -15.70
CA VAL A 81 -0.73 -13.05 -16.19
C VAL A 81 -0.70 -14.11 -17.28
N GLN A 82 0.31 -14.07 -18.14
CA GLN A 82 0.46 -15.04 -19.24
C GLN A 82 0.71 -16.46 -18.75
N LYS A 83 1.21 -16.60 -17.52
CA LYS A 83 1.42 -17.93 -16.91
C LYS A 83 0.17 -18.48 -16.22
N GLY A 84 -0.98 -17.85 -16.44
CA GLY A 84 -2.24 -18.28 -15.86
C GLY A 84 -2.49 -17.84 -14.46
N GLU A 85 -1.60 -17.05 -13.88
CA GLU A 85 -1.81 -16.48 -12.55
C GLU A 85 -2.75 -15.29 -12.65
N THR A 86 -3.85 -15.34 -11.90
CA THR A 86 -4.82 -14.24 -11.87
C THR A 86 -4.46 -13.23 -10.79
N LEU A 87 -5.02 -12.04 -10.90
CA LEU A 87 -4.89 -11.02 -9.88
C LEU A 87 -5.42 -11.51 -8.52
N ILE A 88 -6.54 -12.26 -8.57
CA ILE A 88 -7.15 -12.83 -7.37
C ILE A 88 -6.22 -13.84 -6.71
N ASP A 89 -5.62 -14.73 -7.50
CA ASP A 89 -4.68 -15.73 -6.98
C ASP A 89 -3.46 -15.07 -6.34
N THR A 90 -2.92 -14.04 -6.96
CA THR A 90 -1.80 -13.28 -6.43
C THR A 90 -2.18 -12.64 -5.09
N ALA A 91 -3.33 -12.00 -5.03
CA ALA A 91 -3.80 -11.34 -3.82
C ALA A 91 -4.05 -12.34 -2.68
N GLU A 92 -4.65 -13.49 -2.98
CA GLU A 92 -4.89 -14.53 -1.97
C GLU A 92 -3.57 -15.09 -1.44
N THR A 93 -2.58 -15.30 -2.30
CA THR A 93 -1.26 -15.76 -1.89
C THR A 93 -0.60 -14.76 -0.95
N ILE A 94 -0.62 -13.48 -1.30
CA ILE A 94 -0.05 -12.40 -0.48
C ILE A 94 -0.77 -12.33 0.88
N ASN A 95 -2.09 -12.44 0.88
CA ASN A 95 -2.87 -12.43 2.12
C ASN A 95 -2.52 -13.62 3.01
N ALA A 96 -2.34 -14.80 2.43
CA ALA A 96 -1.97 -16.01 3.17
C ALA A 96 -0.58 -15.92 3.82
N MET A 97 0.27 -15.04 3.34
CA MET A 97 1.61 -14.83 3.89
C MET A 97 1.63 -13.90 5.12
N GLY A 98 0.48 -13.48 5.60
CA GLY A 98 0.40 -12.63 6.79
C GLY A 98 0.52 -11.15 6.52
N THR A 99 0.15 -10.71 5.32
CA THR A 99 0.18 -9.29 4.96
C THR A 99 -0.96 -8.54 5.66
N ASP A 100 -0.63 -7.43 6.28
CA ASP A 100 -1.61 -6.58 6.96
C ASP A 100 -2.11 -5.45 6.07
N ILE A 101 -1.24 -4.91 5.23
CA ILE A 101 -1.57 -3.79 4.33
C ILE A 101 -1.03 -4.11 2.95
N LEU A 102 -1.89 -4.00 1.96
CA LEU A 102 -1.51 -4.14 0.55
C LEU A 102 -1.64 -2.79 -0.13
N VAL A 103 -0.53 -2.30 -0.68
CA VAL A 103 -0.52 -1.11 -1.53
C VAL A 103 -0.43 -1.58 -2.97
N MET A 104 -1.43 -1.25 -3.76
CA MET A 104 -1.50 -1.73 -5.15
C MET A 104 -1.51 -0.58 -6.14
N ARG A 105 -0.75 -0.75 -7.20
CA ARG A 105 -0.83 0.08 -8.38
C ARG A 105 -1.00 -0.84 -9.61
N HIS A 106 -2.10 -0.68 -10.30
CA HIS A 106 -2.46 -1.52 -11.44
C HIS A 106 -2.86 -0.65 -12.63
N ASN A 107 -2.53 -1.09 -13.83
CA ASN A 107 -2.86 -0.37 -15.04
C ASN A 107 -4.32 -0.54 -15.48
N MET A 108 -5.06 -1.43 -14.84
CA MET A 108 -6.50 -1.62 -15.11
C MET A 108 -7.33 -0.95 -14.03
N SER A 109 -8.27 -0.12 -14.45
CA SER A 109 -9.24 0.49 -13.56
C SER A 109 -10.06 -0.59 -12.85
N GLY A 110 -10.29 -0.41 -11.57
CA GLY A 110 -11.12 -1.33 -10.78
C GLY A 110 -10.40 -2.54 -10.21
N ALA A 111 -9.11 -2.74 -10.49
CA ALA A 111 -8.37 -3.87 -9.93
C ALA A 111 -8.40 -3.91 -8.39
N PRO A 112 -8.18 -2.81 -7.68
CA PRO A 112 -8.28 -2.84 -6.22
C PRO A 112 -9.67 -3.22 -5.72
N HIS A 113 -10.71 -2.81 -6.43
CA HIS A 113 -12.10 -3.13 -6.07
C HIS A 113 -12.39 -4.63 -6.21
N LEU A 114 -11.71 -5.29 -7.13
CA LEU A 114 -11.88 -6.72 -7.35
C LEU A 114 -11.32 -7.54 -6.19
N ILE A 115 -10.21 -7.12 -5.62
CA ILE A 115 -9.50 -7.89 -4.59
C ILE A 115 -9.82 -7.45 -3.16
N ALA A 116 -10.36 -6.26 -2.95
CA ALA A 116 -10.62 -5.75 -1.60
C ALA A 116 -11.50 -6.68 -0.75
N PRO A 117 -12.52 -7.36 -1.30
CA PRO A 117 -13.35 -8.26 -0.51
C PRO A 117 -12.65 -9.54 -0.02
N LEU A 118 -11.49 -9.85 -0.55
CA LEU A 118 -10.76 -11.07 -0.18
C LEU A 118 -10.03 -10.92 1.20
#